data_09e220d0426acb22bf17a9b9827269a1
#
_entry.id   09e220d0426acb22bf17a9b9827269a1
#
_cell.length_a   1.000
_cell.length_b   1.000
_cell.length_c   1.000
_cell.angle_alpha   90.00
_cell.angle_beta   90.00
_cell.angle_gamma   90.00
#
_symmetry.space_group_name_H-M   'P 1'
#
loop_
_entity.id
_entity.type
_entity.pdbx_description
1 polymer ?
#
loop_
_entity_poly.entity_id
_entity_poly.type
_entity_poly.pdbx_seq_one_letter_code
_entity_poly.pdbx_strand_id
1 'polypeptide(L)'
;MVQFVAFGGALLFGWLAGRWGAWRTILRSLIAWGAIVVAAFFLPAEAFVPFVVLGVLIGIVLGGSQALSRSLFSQLVPHTREAEFFALYQAMERGTSWFGAFLFGFVHQVTHSYRPAIVALIIFFVLGYVLLRRVDVRQGILDAGNEIPRVV
;
A
#
# COMPACT_ATOMS: atom_id res chain seq x y z
N MET A 1 -0.86 -11.36 16.10
CA MET A 1 0.53 -11.45 15.61
C MET A 1 0.81 -10.51 14.44
N VAL A 2 0.02 -10.48 13.37
CA VAL A 2 0.24 -9.60 12.19
C VAL A 2 0.39 -8.11 12.55
N GLN A 3 -0.35 -7.60 13.53
CA GLN A 3 -0.26 -6.19 13.93
C GLN A 3 1.08 -5.80 14.58
N PHE A 4 1.69 -6.70 15.35
CA PHE A 4 3.03 -6.45 15.89
C PHE A 4 4.09 -6.41 14.79
N VAL A 5 3.96 -7.30 13.81
CA VAL A 5 4.81 -7.31 12.62
C VAL A 5 4.59 -6.04 11.80
N ALA A 6 3.35 -5.60 11.65
CA ALA A 6 2.99 -4.35 10.95
C ALA A 6 3.58 -3.12 11.64
N PHE A 7 3.63 -3.08 12.98
CA PHE A 7 4.31 -2.03 13.72
C PHE A 7 5.80 -1.98 13.41
N GLY A 8 6.48 -3.14 13.45
CA GLY A 8 7.88 -3.25 13.02
C GLY A 8 8.09 -2.81 11.56
N GLY A 9 7.15 -3.18 10.68
CA GLY A 9 7.10 -2.73 9.29
C GLY A 9 7.00 -1.21 9.15
N ALA A 10 6.15 -0.56 9.94
CA ALA A 10 6.00 0.89 9.93
C ALA A 10 7.30 1.61 10.33
N LEU A 11 8.01 1.10 11.35
CA LEU A 11 9.31 1.65 11.76
C LEU A 11 10.38 1.46 10.68
N LEU A 12 10.44 0.27 10.07
CA LEU A 12 11.37 -0.03 8.99
C LEU A 12 11.14 0.89 7.79
N PHE A 13 9.90 1.06 7.38
CA PHE A 13 9.54 1.92 6.26
C PHE A 13 9.76 3.41 6.57
N GLY A 14 9.53 3.84 7.82
CA GLY A 14 9.88 5.18 8.27
C GLY A 14 11.38 5.46 8.13
N TRP A 15 12.23 4.50 8.51
CA TRP A 15 13.67 4.59 8.33
C TRP A 15 14.08 4.60 6.85
N LEU A 16 13.47 3.75 6.02
CA LEU A 16 13.71 3.72 4.58
C LEU A 16 13.26 5.03 3.90
N ALA A 17 12.12 5.58 4.32
CA ALA A 17 11.64 6.86 3.81
C ALA A 17 12.57 8.03 4.15
N GLY A 18 13.22 7.99 5.32
CA GLY A 18 14.24 8.96 5.69
C GLY A 18 15.48 8.92 4.78
N ARG A 19 15.76 7.77 4.13
CA ARG A 19 16.90 7.61 3.22
C ARG A 19 16.56 7.82 1.76
N TRP A 20 15.40 7.35 1.31
CA TRP A 20 15.03 7.28 -0.10
C TRP A 20 13.89 8.22 -0.50
N GLY A 21 13.26 8.84 0.48
CA GLY A 21 12.03 9.61 0.33
C GLY A 21 10.77 8.73 0.46
N ALA A 22 9.70 9.34 0.96
CA ALA A 22 8.44 8.65 1.18
C ALA A 22 7.83 8.13 -0.13
N TRP A 23 7.80 8.96 -1.17
CA TRP A 23 7.24 8.62 -2.49
C TRP A 23 7.93 7.40 -3.13
N ARG A 24 9.27 7.39 -3.17
CA ARG A 24 10.02 6.26 -3.73
C ARG A 24 9.85 4.97 -2.93
N THR A 25 9.77 5.10 -1.60
CA THR A 25 9.56 3.95 -0.72
C THR A 25 8.17 3.35 -0.92
N ILE A 26 7.13 4.17 -1.12
CA ILE A 26 5.77 3.69 -1.45
C ILE A 26 5.76 3.01 -2.82
N LEU A 27 6.41 3.56 -3.84
CA LEU A 27 6.51 2.90 -5.15
C LEU A 27 7.15 1.51 -5.06
N ARG A 28 8.21 1.37 -4.26
CA ARG A 28 8.87 0.08 -4.02
C ARG A 28 7.97 -0.88 -3.23
N SER A 29 7.17 -0.36 -2.29
CA SER A 29 6.21 -1.20 -1.56
C SER A 29 5.12 -1.78 -2.46
N LEU A 30 4.68 -1.06 -3.49
CA LEU A 30 3.73 -1.57 -4.47
C LEU A 30 4.32 -2.71 -5.31
N ILE A 31 5.62 -2.62 -5.65
CA ILE A 31 6.34 -3.71 -6.31
C ILE A 31 6.44 -4.92 -5.37
N ALA A 32 6.78 -4.68 -4.09
CA ALA A 32 6.83 -5.75 -3.08
C ALA A 32 5.46 -6.42 -2.90
N TRP A 33 4.36 -5.67 -2.91
CA TRP A 33 3.00 -6.22 -2.91
C TRP A 33 2.74 -7.11 -4.11
N GLY A 34 3.12 -6.68 -5.31
CA GLY A 34 3.01 -7.50 -6.51
C GLY A 34 3.79 -8.82 -6.39
N ALA A 35 5.02 -8.76 -5.88
CA ALA A 35 5.85 -9.95 -5.65
C ALA A 35 5.23 -10.90 -4.59
N ILE A 36 4.67 -10.36 -3.50
CA ILE A 36 3.96 -11.13 -2.47
C ILE A 36 2.74 -11.85 -3.06
N VAL A 37 1.95 -11.17 -3.91
CA VAL A 37 0.78 -11.79 -4.56
C VAL A 37 1.20 -12.90 -5.52
N VAL A 38 2.27 -12.69 -6.30
CA VAL A 38 2.84 -13.73 -7.16
C VAL A 38 3.34 -14.92 -6.33
N ALA A 39 4.06 -14.66 -5.23
CA ALA A 39 4.51 -15.72 -4.32
C ALA A 39 3.33 -16.51 -3.71
N ALA A 40 2.26 -15.81 -3.33
CA ALA A 40 1.04 -16.43 -2.82
C ALA A 40 0.36 -17.36 -3.85
N PHE A 41 0.44 -17.02 -5.14
CA PHE A 41 -0.09 -17.87 -6.21
C PHE A 41 0.61 -19.21 -6.31
N PHE A 42 1.94 -19.24 -6.11
CA PHE A 42 2.75 -20.45 -6.17
C PHE A 42 2.79 -21.23 -4.85
N LEU A 43 2.14 -20.73 -3.79
CA LEU A 43 2.19 -21.34 -2.48
C LEU A 43 1.50 -22.72 -2.49
N PRO A 44 2.18 -23.82 -2.06
CA PRO A 44 1.56 -25.13 -1.90
C PRO A 44 0.55 -25.10 -0.73
N ALA A 45 -0.58 -25.80 -0.88
CA ALA A 45 -1.66 -25.80 0.09
C ALA A 45 -1.27 -26.35 1.48
N GLU A 46 -0.22 -27.17 1.56
CA GLU A 46 0.22 -27.84 2.79
C GLU A 46 1.51 -27.26 3.40
N ALA A 47 2.03 -26.18 2.83
CA ALA A 47 3.31 -25.61 3.24
C ALA A 47 3.12 -24.57 4.37
N PHE A 48 3.12 -25.01 5.62
CA PHE A 48 2.93 -24.13 6.79
C PHE A 48 4.03 -23.08 6.92
N VAL A 49 5.30 -23.43 6.76
CA VAL A 49 6.41 -22.48 6.93
C VAL A 49 6.39 -21.37 5.87
N PRO A 50 6.28 -21.63 4.56
CA PRO A 50 6.12 -20.60 3.56
C PRO A 50 4.89 -19.71 3.78
N PHE A 51 3.79 -20.27 4.28
CA PHE A 51 2.58 -19.50 4.63
C PHE A 51 2.85 -18.48 5.75
N VAL A 52 3.54 -18.90 6.82
CA VAL A 52 3.93 -18.01 7.92
C VAL A 52 4.87 -16.91 7.44
N VAL A 53 5.88 -17.25 6.64
CA VAL A 53 6.82 -16.28 6.06
C VAL A 53 6.08 -15.25 5.20
N LEU A 54 5.16 -15.71 4.36
CA LEU A 54 4.33 -14.82 3.53
C LEU A 54 3.48 -13.88 4.42
N GLY A 55 2.88 -14.40 5.48
CA GLY A 55 2.10 -13.62 6.45
C GLY A 55 2.94 -12.53 7.14
N VAL A 56 4.19 -12.83 7.48
CA VAL A 56 5.12 -11.86 8.04
C VAL A 56 5.47 -10.78 7.01
N LEU A 57 5.78 -11.16 5.77
CA LEU A 57 6.06 -10.20 4.69
C LEU A 57 4.85 -9.28 4.41
N ILE A 58 3.65 -9.85 4.36
CA ILE A 58 2.41 -9.08 4.23
C ILE A 58 2.30 -8.08 5.38
N GLY A 59 2.50 -8.50 6.63
CA GLY A 59 2.43 -7.63 7.80
C GLY A 59 3.40 -6.46 7.73
N ILE A 60 4.66 -6.72 7.36
CA ILE A 60 5.70 -5.69 7.23
C ILE A 60 5.31 -4.66 6.15
N VAL A 61 4.96 -5.13 4.96
CA VAL A 61 4.64 -4.24 3.83
C VAL A 61 3.32 -3.50 4.08
N LEU A 62 2.32 -4.15 4.69
CA LEU A 62 1.04 -3.53 5.06
C LEU A 62 1.24 -2.36 6.02
N GLY A 63 1.91 -2.59 7.15
CA GLY A 63 2.14 -1.55 8.16
C GLY A 63 2.97 -0.39 7.61
N GLY A 64 4.04 -0.71 6.88
CA GLY A 64 4.91 0.28 6.28
C GLY A 64 4.24 1.13 5.21
N SER A 65 3.54 0.50 4.26
CA SER A 65 2.87 1.22 3.18
C SER A 65 1.74 2.11 3.68
N GLN A 66 0.93 1.65 4.64
CA GLN A 66 -0.15 2.45 5.23
C GLN A 66 0.39 3.66 5.99
N ALA A 67 1.43 3.47 6.82
CA ALA A 67 2.02 4.57 7.57
C ALA A 67 2.61 5.64 6.65
N LEU A 68 3.36 5.22 5.62
CA LEU A 68 3.95 6.15 4.66
C LEU A 68 2.93 6.84 3.76
N SER A 69 1.88 6.15 3.31
CA SER A 69 0.84 6.75 2.48
C SER A 69 0.14 7.88 3.23
N ARG A 70 -0.17 7.70 4.52
CA ARG A 70 -0.75 8.76 5.35
C ARG A 70 0.23 9.91 5.58
N SER A 71 1.49 9.61 5.83
CA SER A 71 2.54 10.62 5.99
C SER A 71 2.80 11.41 4.71
N LEU A 72 2.81 10.77 3.55
CA LEU A 72 2.94 11.45 2.27
C LEU A 72 1.71 12.33 1.98
N PHE A 73 0.52 11.80 2.27
CA PHE A 73 -0.73 12.54 2.07
C PHE A 73 -0.79 13.80 2.94
N SER A 74 -0.35 13.73 4.21
CA SER A 74 -0.32 14.91 5.07
C SER A 74 0.58 16.03 4.54
N GLN A 75 1.63 15.70 3.79
CA GLN A 75 2.49 16.71 3.15
C GLN A 75 1.84 17.39 1.94
N LEU A 76 0.87 16.73 1.31
CA LEU A 76 0.15 17.22 0.13
C LEU A 76 -1.12 18.02 0.48
N VAL A 77 -1.43 18.15 1.76
CA VAL A 77 -2.66 18.80 2.24
C VAL A 77 -2.31 20.11 2.96
N PRO A 78 -3.04 21.23 2.67
CA PRO A 78 -2.88 22.46 3.42
C PRO A 78 -3.24 22.27 4.89
N HIS A 79 -2.41 22.75 5.81
CA HIS A 79 -2.62 22.62 7.25
C HIS A 79 -3.96 23.18 7.75
N THR A 80 -4.51 24.18 7.04
CA THR A 80 -5.80 24.81 7.38
C THR A 80 -7.02 23.93 7.08
N ARG A 81 -6.88 22.86 6.28
CA ARG A 81 -8.00 22.02 5.81
C ARG A 81 -7.71 20.51 5.98
N GLU A 82 -6.80 20.15 6.85
CA GLU A 82 -6.39 18.75 7.06
C GLU A 82 -7.57 17.81 7.35
N ALA A 83 -8.49 18.21 8.22
CA ALA A 83 -9.62 17.38 8.61
C ALA A 83 -10.52 17.00 7.43
N GLU A 84 -10.77 17.95 6.52
CA GLU A 84 -11.59 17.74 5.33
C GLU A 84 -10.93 16.76 4.35
N PHE A 85 -9.64 16.97 4.07
CA PHE A 85 -8.90 16.11 3.16
C PHE A 85 -8.68 14.72 3.72
N PHE A 86 -8.43 14.58 5.03
CA PHE A 86 -8.32 13.27 5.66
C PHE A 86 -9.65 12.52 5.71
N ALA A 87 -10.79 13.21 5.85
CA ALA A 87 -12.10 12.58 5.73
C ALA A 87 -12.30 12.01 4.31
N LEU A 88 -11.92 12.77 3.28
CA LEU A 88 -11.97 12.31 1.88
C LEU A 88 -11.02 11.13 1.64
N TYR A 89 -9.79 11.19 2.17
CA TYR A 89 -8.82 10.09 2.12
C TYR A 89 -9.40 8.80 2.70
N GLN A 90 -10.01 8.88 3.89
CA GLN A 90 -10.63 7.72 4.54
C GLN A 90 -11.82 7.16 3.74
N ALA A 91 -12.63 8.05 3.14
CA ALA A 91 -13.74 7.62 2.30
C ALA A 91 -13.24 6.85 1.07
N MET A 92 -12.18 7.33 0.42
CA MET A 92 -11.55 6.64 -0.72
C MET A 92 -10.87 5.33 -0.30
N GLU A 93 -10.19 5.30 0.84
CA GLU A 93 -9.56 4.09 1.39
C GLU A 93 -10.61 3.00 1.63
N ARG A 94 -11.75 3.35 2.24
CA ARG A 94 -12.85 2.42 2.49
C ARG A 94 -13.53 1.97 1.20
N GLY A 95 -13.77 2.88 0.26
CA GLY A 95 -14.35 2.56 -1.03
C GLY A 95 -13.48 1.61 -1.85
N THR A 96 -12.17 1.83 -1.89
CA THR A 96 -11.21 0.96 -2.59
C THR A 96 -11.13 -0.42 -1.92
N SER A 97 -11.14 -0.48 -0.59
CA SER A 97 -11.14 -1.74 0.16
C SER A 97 -12.38 -2.58 -0.12
N TRP A 98 -13.57 -1.94 -0.15
CA TRP A 98 -14.82 -2.62 -0.52
C TRP A 98 -14.76 -3.17 -1.96
N PHE A 99 -14.28 -2.36 -2.90
CA PHE A 99 -14.17 -2.76 -4.30
C PHE A 99 -13.16 -3.91 -4.50
N GLY A 100 -12.06 -3.90 -3.76
CA GLY A 100 -11.10 -5.00 -3.74
C GLY A 100 -11.70 -6.31 -3.23
N ALA A 101 -12.44 -6.27 -2.14
CA ALA A 101 -13.15 -7.43 -1.60
C ALA A 101 -14.22 -7.95 -2.56
N PHE A 102 -14.97 -7.04 -3.19
CA PHE A 102 -15.97 -7.39 -4.20
C PHE A 102 -15.33 -8.08 -5.41
N LEU A 103 -14.24 -7.51 -5.97
CA LEU A 103 -13.55 -8.10 -7.11
C LEU A 103 -13.00 -9.50 -6.78
N PHE A 104 -12.39 -9.64 -5.60
CA PHE A 104 -11.90 -10.93 -5.13
C PHE A 104 -13.02 -11.97 -5.05
N GLY A 105 -14.14 -11.62 -4.40
CA GLY A 105 -15.30 -12.50 -4.26
C GLY A 105 -15.94 -12.86 -5.62
N PHE A 106 -16.07 -11.88 -6.51
CA PHE A 106 -16.62 -12.07 -7.85
C PHE A 106 -15.76 -13.03 -8.70
N VAL A 107 -14.45 -12.80 -8.75
CA VAL A 107 -13.53 -13.68 -9.49
C VAL A 107 -13.52 -15.08 -8.90
N HIS A 108 -13.54 -15.21 -7.57
CA HIS A 108 -13.65 -16.51 -6.91
C HIS A 108 -14.95 -17.23 -7.26
N GLN A 109 -16.07 -16.51 -7.29
CA GLN A 109 -17.39 -17.09 -7.62
C GLN A 109 -17.46 -17.61 -9.05
N VAL A 110 -16.86 -16.88 -10.00
CA VAL A 110 -16.86 -17.25 -11.43
C VAL A 110 -15.87 -18.39 -11.71
N THR A 111 -14.70 -18.35 -11.08
CA THR A 111 -13.61 -19.30 -11.38
C THR A 111 -13.57 -20.51 -10.46
N HIS A 112 -14.33 -20.49 -9.36
CA HIS A 112 -14.29 -21.48 -8.28
C HIS A 112 -12.88 -21.78 -7.74
N SER A 113 -11.97 -20.81 -7.86
CA SER A 113 -10.58 -20.93 -7.45
C SER A 113 -10.09 -19.65 -6.78
N TYR A 114 -9.30 -19.80 -5.71
CA TYR A 114 -8.68 -18.67 -5.02
C TYR A 114 -7.50 -18.07 -5.80
N ARG A 115 -6.82 -18.86 -6.61
CA ARG A 115 -5.61 -18.40 -7.34
C ARG A 115 -5.89 -17.27 -8.32
N PRO A 116 -6.87 -17.35 -9.23
CA PRO A 116 -7.22 -16.22 -10.10
C PRO A 116 -7.72 -15.01 -9.33
N ALA A 117 -8.44 -15.21 -8.21
CA ALA A 117 -8.92 -14.12 -7.36
C ALA A 117 -7.77 -13.34 -6.72
N ILE A 118 -6.71 -14.04 -6.27
CA ILE A 118 -5.50 -13.41 -5.73
C ILE A 118 -4.79 -12.60 -6.84
N VAL A 119 -4.64 -13.18 -8.03
CA VAL A 119 -3.98 -12.49 -9.18
C VAL A 119 -4.76 -11.25 -9.62
N ALA A 120 -6.10 -11.28 -9.54
CA ALA A 120 -6.93 -10.11 -9.88
C ALA A 120 -6.57 -8.87 -9.02
N LEU A 121 -6.09 -9.07 -7.79
CA LEU A 121 -5.65 -7.97 -6.94
C LEU A 121 -4.38 -7.27 -7.45
N ILE A 122 -3.58 -7.92 -8.30
CA ILE A 122 -2.38 -7.30 -8.91
C ILE A 122 -2.77 -6.05 -9.71
N ILE A 123 -3.96 -6.04 -10.32
CA ILE A 123 -4.47 -4.89 -11.08
C ILE A 123 -4.45 -3.62 -10.22
N PHE A 124 -4.85 -3.70 -8.95
CA PHE A 124 -4.84 -2.55 -8.03
C PHE A 124 -3.43 -2.04 -7.76
N PHE A 125 -2.46 -2.95 -7.58
CA PHE A 125 -1.07 -2.56 -7.32
C PHE A 125 -0.43 -1.95 -8.56
N VAL A 126 -0.70 -2.49 -9.74
CA VAL A 126 -0.22 -1.92 -11.01
C VAL A 126 -0.84 -0.55 -11.27
N LEU A 127 -2.16 -0.40 -11.10
CA LEU A 127 -2.84 0.89 -11.23
C LEU A 127 -2.29 1.91 -10.21
N GLY A 128 -2.18 1.51 -8.94
CA GLY A 128 -1.61 2.36 -7.89
C GLY A 128 -0.19 2.82 -8.23
N TYR A 129 0.64 1.90 -8.72
CA TYR A 129 2.01 2.21 -9.14
C TYR A 129 2.05 3.21 -10.30
N VAL A 130 1.26 2.98 -11.36
CA VAL A 130 1.21 3.85 -12.54
C VAL A 130 0.67 5.23 -12.18
N LEU A 131 -0.39 5.29 -11.39
CA LEU A 131 -0.98 6.57 -10.96
C LEU A 131 -0.02 7.34 -10.07
N LEU A 132 0.55 6.69 -9.05
CA LEU A 132 1.47 7.34 -8.13
C LEU A 132 2.76 7.81 -8.82
N ARG A 133 3.25 7.08 -9.83
CA ARG A 133 4.42 7.49 -10.63
C ARG A 133 4.16 8.76 -11.44
N ARG A 134 2.90 9.02 -11.82
CA ARG A 134 2.52 10.22 -12.58
C ARG A 134 2.32 11.46 -11.70
N VAL A 135 2.20 11.28 -10.40
CA VAL A 135 2.02 12.40 -9.45
C VAL A 135 3.34 13.13 -9.27
N ASP A 136 3.33 14.43 -9.53
CA ASP A 136 4.42 15.31 -9.13
C ASP A 136 4.22 15.72 -7.66
N VAL A 137 4.79 14.90 -6.77
CA VAL A 137 4.68 15.10 -5.32
C VAL A 137 5.31 16.42 -4.89
N ARG A 138 6.42 16.81 -5.53
CA ARG A 138 7.13 18.05 -5.18
C ARG A 138 6.29 19.27 -5.47
N GLN A 139 5.67 19.32 -6.64
CA GLN A 139 4.75 20.39 -7.00
C GLN A 139 3.52 20.39 -6.09
N GLY A 140 2.95 19.24 -5.79
CA GLY A 140 1.79 19.12 -4.89
C GLY A 140 2.07 19.62 -3.48
N ILE A 141 3.28 19.42 -2.93
CA ILE A 141 3.69 19.96 -1.63
C ILE A 141 3.76 21.49 -1.66
N LEU A 142 4.33 22.06 -2.73
CA LEU A 142 4.39 23.51 -2.91
C LEU A 142 3.01 24.13 -3.04
N ASP A 143 2.13 23.53 -3.83
CA ASP A 143 0.76 24.00 -4.05
C ASP A 143 -0.07 23.94 -2.75
N ALA A 144 0.26 23.02 -1.85
CA ALA A 144 -0.33 22.95 -0.50
C ALA A 144 0.21 24.03 0.45
N GLY A 145 1.25 24.76 0.08
CA GLY A 145 1.92 25.76 0.91
C GLY A 145 2.82 25.15 1.99
N ASN A 146 3.24 23.91 1.82
CA ASN A 146 4.06 23.18 2.78
C ASN A 146 5.55 23.22 2.38
N GLU A 147 6.43 23.01 3.37
CA GLU A 147 7.87 22.94 3.12
C GLU A 147 8.24 21.59 2.50
N ILE A 148 9.11 21.62 1.49
CA ILE A 148 9.61 20.41 0.84
C ILE A 148 10.56 19.69 1.81
N PRO A 149 10.31 18.41 2.18
CA PRO A 149 11.23 17.65 3.00
C PRO A 149 12.57 17.44 2.28
N ARG A 150 13.65 17.23 3.05
CA ARG A 150 15.01 17.04 2.51
C ARG A 150 15.12 15.90 1.48
N VAL A 151 14.25 14.92 1.58
CA VAL A 151 14.17 13.75 0.69
C VAL A 151 12.70 13.50 0.34
N VAL A 152 12.37 13.56 -0.93
CA VAL A 152 11.01 13.31 -1.47
C VAL A 152 10.97 11.96 -2.18
#